data_af858cc8bb5638f0a8c02f6ddc1c2e66
#
_entry.id   af858cc8bb5638f0a8c02f6ddc1c2e66
#
_cell.length_a   1.000
_cell.length_b   1.000
_cell.length_c   1.000
_cell.angle_alpha   90.00
_cell.angle_beta   90.00
_cell.angle_gamma   90.00
#
_symmetry.space_group_name_H-M   'P 1'
#
loop_
_entity.id
_entity.type
_entity.pdbx_description
1 polymer ?
#
loop_
_entity_poly.entity_id
_entity_poly.type
_entity_poly.pdbx_seq_one_letter_code
_entity_poly.pdbx_strand_id
1 'polypeptide(L)' 'KEEKVDIIKMLWEVAYADNVLDVDEERIIRRSAEMLGIKPSIVLQTKDQFKVE' A
#
# COMPACT_ATOMS: atom_id res chain seq x y z
N LYS A 1 -2.96 17.26 -0.29
CA LYS A 1 -3.22 16.86 0.99
C LYS A 1 -3.04 15.42 1.19
N GLU A 2 -3.85 14.59 0.59
CA GLU A 2 -3.71 13.18 0.76
C GLU A 2 -3.28 12.51 -0.49
N GLU A 3 -2.55 13.25 -1.32
CA GLU A 3 -2.06 12.70 -2.57
C GLU A 3 -1.11 11.54 -2.32
N LYS A 4 -0.33 11.62 -1.25
CA LYS A 4 0.61 10.55 -0.95
C LYS A 4 -0.13 9.26 -0.60
N VAL A 5 -1.22 9.39 0.14
CA VAL A 5 -2.00 8.23 0.50
C VAL A 5 -2.64 7.62 -0.74
N ASP A 6 -3.06 8.47 -1.68
CA ASP A 6 -3.62 7.97 -2.92
C ASP A 6 -2.61 7.11 -3.68
N ILE A 7 -1.36 7.53 -3.67
CA ILE A 7 -0.32 6.76 -4.35
C ILE A 7 -0.21 5.37 -3.72
N ILE A 8 -0.23 5.32 -2.39
CA ILE A 8 -0.14 4.03 -1.71
C ILE A 8 -1.35 3.16 -2.04
N LYS A 9 -2.54 3.77 -2.12
CA LYS A 9 -3.73 3.02 -2.48
C LYS A 9 -3.59 2.42 -3.87
N MET A 10 -3.04 3.19 -4.79
CA MET A 10 -2.84 2.67 -6.14
C MET A 10 -1.87 1.51 -6.15
N LEU A 11 -0.82 1.59 -5.34
CA LEU A 11 0.13 0.50 -5.26
C LEU A 11 -0.53 -0.77 -4.72
N TRP A 12 -1.36 -0.64 -3.70
CA TRP A 12 -2.07 -1.79 -3.17
C TRP A 12 -3.04 -2.36 -4.20
N GLU A 13 -3.69 -1.47 -4.93
CA GLU A 13 -4.63 -1.92 -5.95
C GLU A 13 -3.94 -2.77 -7.00
N VAL A 14 -2.77 -2.34 -7.45
CA VAL A 14 -2.03 -3.10 -8.44
C VAL A 14 -1.56 -4.43 -7.85
N ALA A 15 -1.12 -4.41 -6.61
CA ALA A 15 -0.62 -5.61 -5.98
C ALA A 15 -1.72 -6.65 -5.82
N TYR A 16 -2.92 -6.21 -5.44
CA TYR A 16 -4.02 -7.15 -5.24
C TYR A 16 -4.67 -7.57 -6.54
N ALA A 17 -4.42 -6.85 -7.61
CA ALA A 17 -5.02 -7.19 -8.89
C ALA A 17 -4.54 -8.54 -9.39
N ASP A 18 -3.37 -8.98 -8.95
CA ASP A 18 -2.83 -10.26 -9.36
C ASP A 18 -3.37 -11.41 -8.53
N ASN A 19 -4.21 -11.11 -7.54
CA ASN A 19 -4.77 -12.14 -6.66
C ASN A 19 -3.72 -12.78 -5.78
N VAL A 20 -2.48 -12.37 -5.89
CA VAL A 20 -1.41 -12.90 -5.06
C VAL A 20 -0.57 -11.74 -4.59
N LEU A 21 -0.55 -11.53 -3.29
CA LEU A 21 0.26 -10.49 -2.71
C LEU A 21 1.58 -11.07 -2.26
N ASP A 22 2.62 -10.81 -3.03
CA ASP A 22 3.95 -11.29 -2.69
C ASP A 22 4.52 -10.49 -1.54
N VAL A 23 5.36 -11.15 -0.76
CA VAL A 23 6.07 -10.46 0.32
C VAL A 23 6.91 -9.35 -0.24
N ASP A 24 7.50 -9.57 -1.40
CA ASP A 24 8.34 -8.55 -2.02
C ASP A 24 7.54 -7.32 -2.38
N GLU A 25 6.34 -7.51 -2.91
CA GLU A 25 5.51 -6.38 -3.30
C GLU A 25 5.10 -5.57 -2.07
N GLU A 26 4.75 -6.26 -1.01
CA GLU A 26 4.38 -5.56 0.21
C GLU A 26 5.58 -4.76 0.74
N ARG A 27 6.75 -5.34 0.67
CA ARG A 27 7.94 -4.65 1.15
C ARG A 27 8.22 -3.41 0.33
N ILE A 28 8.04 -3.49 -0.98
CA ILE A 28 8.27 -2.34 -1.85
C ILE A 28 7.28 -1.23 -1.51
N ILE A 29 6.03 -1.57 -1.29
CA ILE A 29 5.02 -0.57 -0.97
C ILE A 29 5.36 0.11 0.34
N ARG A 30 5.73 -0.66 1.35
CA ARG A 30 6.08 -0.07 2.64
C ARG A 30 7.29 0.83 2.52
N ARG A 31 8.26 0.41 1.72
CA ARG A 31 9.45 1.21 1.54
C ARG A 31 9.12 2.50 0.82
N SER A 32 8.28 2.41 -0.20
CA SER A 32 7.87 3.61 -0.91
C SER A 32 7.16 4.57 0.03
N ALA A 33 6.33 4.04 0.91
CA ALA A 33 5.62 4.88 1.86
C ALA A 33 6.61 5.61 2.78
N GLU A 34 7.63 4.92 3.21
CA GLU A 34 8.64 5.55 4.05
C GLU A 34 9.31 6.70 3.32
N MET A 35 9.64 6.48 2.06
CA MET A 35 10.30 7.52 1.28
C MET A 35 9.40 8.72 1.09
N LEU A 36 8.10 8.50 1.05
CA LEU A 36 7.13 9.59 0.91
C LEU A 36 6.80 10.23 2.24
N GLY A 37 7.31 9.68 3.34
CA GLY A 37 7.02 10.25 4.65
C GLY A 37 5.67 9.82 5.21
N ILE A 38 5.15 8.70 4.75
CA ILE A 38 3.85 8.21 5.20
C ILE A 38 4.08 7.29 6.39
N LYS A 39 3.24 7.44 7.40
CA LYS A 39 3.37 6.64 8.60
C LYS A 39 2.98 5.19 8.34
N PRO A 40 3.64 4.25 9.01
CA PRO A 40 3.29 2.83 8.82
C PRO A 40 1.84 2.52 9.13
N SER A 41 1.26 3.21 10.10
CA SER A 41 -0.14 2.95 10.44
C SER A 41 -1.05 3.29 9.27
N ILE A 42 -0.71 4.32 8.52
CA ILE A 42 -1.52 4.69 7.35
C ILE A 42 -1.37 3.63 6.27
N VAL A 43 -0.18 3.09 6.13
CA VAL A 43 0.03 2.02 5.14
C VAL A 43 -0.85 0.83 5.47
N LEU A 44 -0.92 0.47 6.74
CA LEU A 44 -1.77 -0.64 7.15
C LEU A 44 -3.24 -0.34 6.92
N GLN A 45 -3.64 0.91 7.16
CA GLN A 45 -5.03 1.28 6.94
C GLN A 45 -5.42 1.15 5.47
N THR A 46 -4.54 1.60 4.59
CA THR A 46 -4.84 1.49 3.17
C THR A 46 -4.86 0.04 2.72
N LYS A 47 -3.98 -0.78 3.29
CA LYS A 47 -3.99 -2.19 2.97
C LYS A 47 -5.31 -2.83 3.37
N ASP A 48 -5.82 -2.47 4.53
CA ASP A 48 -7.08 -3.03 5.00
C ASP A 48 -8.23 -2.70 4.09
N GLN A 49 -8.19 -1.51 3.49
CA GLN A 49 -9.27 -1.10 2.61
C GLN A 49 -9.37 -2.00 1.39
N PHE A 50 -8.28 -2.56 0.96
CA PHE A 50 -8.28 -3.43 -0.21
C PHE A 50 -8.36 -4.89 0.15
N LYS A 51 -8.28 -5.20 1.43
CA LYS A 51 -8.32 -6.58 1.86
C LYS A 51 -9.76 -7.07 1.78
N VAL A 52 -10.01 -8.00 0.92
CA VAL A 52 -11.36 -8.53 0.73
C VAL A 52 -11.43 -9.89 1.39
N GLU A 53 -12.46 -10.07 2.21
CA GLU A 53 -12.51 -11.27 2.93
C GLU A 53 -13.34 -12.23 2.47
#